data_75401305bb4b5e0e9d614ea47ca55486
#
_entry.id   75401305bb4b5e0e9d614ea47ca55486
#
_cell.length_a   1.000
_cell.length_b   1.000
_cell.length_c   1.000
_cell.angle_alpha   90.00
_cell.angle_beta   90.00
_cell.angle_gamma   90.00
#
_symmetry.space_group_name_H-M   'P 1'
#
loop_
_entity.id
_entity.type
_entity.pdbx_description
1 polymer ?
#
loop_
_entity_poly.entity_id
_entity_poly.type
_entity_poly.pdbx_seq_one_letter_code
_entity_poly.pdbx_strand_id
1 'polypeptide(L)'
;LLPFKKLGIIIVDEEHDTSYKQDEGVIYNARDMAISRANFERIPVNLVTSVPSIETYNNIKNKKYRHIKIFKRFDDYPLPKSKIINLNLNKIKNKYIANETVDLVKKYLEKGDQVLFFINRRGYAPYLICKKCGFKHICPNCSLYLTFHKIRNKAICHHCSFEKKIEVKCKLEKNC
;
A
#
# COMPACT_ATOMS: atom_id res chain seq x y z
N LEU A 1 10.31 -13.15 -19.07
CA LEU A 1 10.44 -14.61 -18.96
C LEU A 1 11.51 -15.09 -19.93
N LEU A 2 12.61 -15.65 -19.41
CA LEU A 2 13.72 -16.13 -20.22
C LEU A 2 13.32 -17.41 -21.00
N PRO A 3 13.81 -17.60 -22.23
CA PRO A 3 13.43 -18.74 -23.09
C PRO A 3 14.25 -20.00 -22.77
N PHE A 4 14.08 -20.55 -21.57
CA PHE A 4 14.70 -21.82 -21.22
C PHE A 4 14.07 -22.98 -22.00
N LYS A 5 14.89 -23.88 -22.56
CA LYS A 5 14.42 -25.02 -23.37
C LYS A 5 13.85 -26.19 -22.55
N LYS A 6 14.25 -26.34 -21.30
CA LYS A 6 13.80 -27.42 -20.40
C LYS A 6 13.63 -26.86 -19.00
N LEU A 7 12.44 -26.36 -18.70
CA LEU A 7 12.09 -25.94 -17.35
C LEU A 7 11.52 -27.13 -16.57
N GLY A 8 11.96 -27.28 -15.30
CA GLY A 8 11.39 -28.26 -14.37
C GLY A 8 10.43 -27.64 -13.37
N ILE A 9 10.64 -26.37 -13.01
CA ILE A 9 9.86 -25.63 -12.03
C ILE A 9 10.01 -24.13 -12.26
N ILE A 10 8.99 -23.36 -11.90
CA ILE A 10 9.07 -21.90 -11.81
C ILE A 10 8.82 -21.50 -10.36
N ILE A 11 9.67 -20.63 -9.81
CA ILE A 11 9.49 -20.04 -8.47
C ILE A 11 9.36 -18.54 -8.64
N VAL A 12 8.29 -17.97 -8.08
CA VAL A 12 8.01 -16.54 -8.05
C VAL A 12 8.10 -16.12 -6.58
N ASP A 13 9.20 -15.46 -6.22
CA ASP A 13 9.42 -14.95 -4.87
C ASP A 13 8.74 -13.58 -4.72
N GLU A 14 8.23 -13.27 -3.52
CA GLU A 14 7.46 -12.07 -3.22
C GLU A 14 6.37 -11.80 -4.28
N GLU A 15 5.54 -12.80 -4.57
CA GLU A 15 4.55 -12.79 -5.66
C GLU A 15 3.58 -11.59 -5.64
N HIS A 16 3.46 -10.94 -4.48
CA HIS A 16 2.62 -9.77 -4.28
C HIS A 16 3.26 -8.45 -4.75
N ASP A 17 4.56 -8.46 -5.08
CA ASP A 17 5.29 -7.24 -5.44
C ASP A 17 4.74 -6.66 -6.75
N THR A 18 4.46 -5.35 -6.71
CA THR A 18 3.94 -4.60 -7.86
C THR A 18 4.94 -4.49 -9.01
N SER A 19 6.24 -4.74 -8.76
CA SER A 19 7.28 -4.75 -9.80
C SER A 19 7.08 -5.83 -10.87
N TYR A 20 6.30 -6.87 -10.58
CA TYR A 20 5.90 -7.86 -11.59
C TYR A 20 4.94 -7.32 -12.64
N LYS A 21 4.31 -6.17 -12.38
CA LYS A 21 3.41 -5.52 -13.32
C LYS A 21 4.17 -4.52 -14.18
N GLN A 22 4.18 -4.73 -15.48
CA GLN A 22 4.69 -3.77 -16.44
C GLN A 22 3.56 -2.83 -16.87
N ASP A 23 3.76 -1.52 -16.68
CA ASP A 23 2.77 -0.50 -17.01
C ASP A 23 3.15 0.28 -18.30
N GLU A 24 4.37 0.09 -18.83
CA GLU A 24 4.85 0.75 -20.06
C GLU A 24 4.95 -0.25 -21.22
N GLY A 25 4.53 0.18 -22.41
CA GLY A 25 4.54 -0.65 -23.61
C GLY A 25 3.46 -1.74 -23.58
N VAL A 26 3.85 -3.00 -23.69
CA VAL A 26 2.93 -4.13 -23.54
C VAL A 26 2.64 -4.36 -22.07
N ILE A 27 1.38 -4.14 -21.68
CA ILE A 27 0.93 -4.30 -20.29
C ILE A 27 0.78 -5.80 -19.99
N TYR A 28 1.55 -6.31 -19.03
CA TYR A 28 1.42 -7.68 -18.52
C TYR A 28 1.88 -7.78 -17.06
N ASN A 29 1.50 -8.87 -16.41
CA ASN A 29 2.02 -9.23 -15.09
C ASN A 29 2.90 -10.46 -15.21
N ALA A 30 4.20 -10.34 -14.87
CA ALA A 30 5.16 -11.44 -15.03
C ALA A 30 4.83 -12.66 -14.15
N ARG A 31 4.20 -12.46 -12.97
CA ARG A 31 3.68 -13.56 -12.14
C ARG A 31 2.62 -14.36 -12.90
N ASP A 32 1.64 -13.68 -13.48
CA ASP A 32 0.55 -14.34 -14.19
C ASP A 32 1.05 -15.03 -15.47
N MET A 33 2.03 -14.41 -16.14
CA MET A 33 2.72 -15.04 -17.27
C MET A 33 3.52 -16.29 -16.86
N ALA A 34 4.13 -16.28 -15.66
CA ALA A 34 4.83 -17.44 -15.12
C ALA A 34 3.86 -18.62 -14.86
N ILE A 35 2.68 -18.31 -14.29
CA ILE A 35 1.61 -19.30 -14.07
C ILE A 35 1.12 -19.87 -15.40
N SER A 36 0.85 -19.02 -16.39
CA SER A 36 0.41 -19.44 -17.71
C SER A 36 1.46 -20.33 -18.39
N ARG A 37 2.72 -19.92 -18.33
CA ARG A 37 3.82 -20.72 -18.89
C ARG A 37 3.95 -22.08 -18.21
N ALA A 38 3.89 -22.13 -16.88
CA ALA A 38 3.94 -23.38 -16.12
C ALA A 38 2.82 -24.33 -16.55
N ASN A 39 1.62 -23.80 -16.78
CA ASN A 39 0.49 -24.58 -17.25
C ASN A 39 0.72 -25.14 -18.66
N PHE A 40 1.24 -24.33 -19.61
CA PHE A 40 1.56 -24.78 -20.97
C PHE A 40 2.65 -25.85 -20.98
N GLU A 41 3.70 -25.67 -20.20
CA GLU A 41 4.83 -26.60 -20.12
C GLU A 41 4.55 -27.79 -19.18
N ARG A 42 3.39 -27.82 -18.50
CA ARG A 42 2.97 -28.85 -17.53
C ARG A 42 3.98 -29.07 -16.42
N ILE A 43 4.54 -27.98 -15.90
CA ILE A 43 5.51 -27.96 -14.81
C ILE A 43 4.92 -27.25 -13.57
N PRO A 44 5.41 -27.55 -12.38
CA PRO A 44 4.96 -26.86 -11.18
C PRO A 44 5.39 -25.39 -11.16
N VAL A 45 4.55 -24.54 -10.54
CA VAL A 45 4.88 -23.16 -10.20
C VAL A 45 4.63 -22.93 -8.70
N ASN A 46 5.61 -22.36 -8.01
CA ASN A 46 5.50 -21.99 -6.60
C ASN A 46 5.48 -20.46 -6.50
N LEU A 47 4.40 -19.94 -5.94
CA LEU A 47 4.28 -18.55 -5.55
C LEU A 47 4.66 -18.45 -4.07
N VAL A 48 5.73 -17.73 -3.78
CA VAL A 48 6.28 -17.59 -2.42
C VAL A 48 6.05 -16.17 -1.93
N THR A 49 5.57 -16.00 -0.72
CA THR A 49 5.33 -14.68 -0.14
C THR A 49 5.06 -14.75 1.36
N SER A 50 5.39 -13.70 2.08
CA SER A 50 4.95 -13.50 3.47
C SER A 50 3.50 -13.06 3.57
N VAL A 51 3.00 -12.32 2.58
CA VAL A 51 1.60 -11.83 2.49
C VAL A 51 1.13 -12.00 1.05
N PRO A 52 0.21 -12.93 0.76
CA PRO A 52 -0.25 -13.16 -0.60
C PRO A 52 -0.99 -11.96 -1.17
N SER A 53 -0.88 -11.76 -2.48
CA SER A 53 -1.72 -10.82 -3.22
C SER A 53 -3.20 -11.19 -3.08
N ILE A 54 -4.09 -10.23 -3.30
CA ILE A 54 -5.55 -10.45 -3.18
C ILE A 54 -6.00 -11.53 -4.16
N GLU A 55 -5.45 -11.55 -5.36
CA GLU A 55 -5.73 -12.53 -6.41
C GLU A 55 -5.31 -13.93 -5.98
N THR A 56 -4.09 -14.08 -5.48
CA THR A 56 -3.56 -15.35 -4.98
C THR A 56 -4.37 -15.83 -3.79
N TYR A 57 -4.68 -14.94 -2.84
CA TYR A 57 -5.52 -15.28 -1.69
C TYR A 57 -6.90 -15.76 -2.11
N ASN A 58 -7.54 -15.09 -3.08
CA ASN A 58 -8.84 -15.50 -3.62
C ASN A 58 -8.77 -16.87 -4.32
N ASN A 59 -7.70 -17.13 -5.08
CA ASN A 59 -7.48 -18.44 -5.72
C ASN A 59 -7.27 -19.57 -4.71
N ILE A 60 -6.59 -19.29 -3.59
CA ILE A 60 -6.46 -20.24 -2.47
C ILE A 60 -7.83 -20.50 -1.84
N LYS A 61 -8.62 -19.46 -1.53
CA LYS A 61 -9.96 -19.57 -0.97
C LYS A 61 -10.90 -20.38 -1.84
N ASN A 62 -10.79 -20.23 -3.16
CA ASN A 62 -11.58 -20.96 -4.15
C ASN A 62 -10.98 -22.35 -4.49
N LYS A 63 -9.98 -22.82 -3.73
CA LYS A 63 -9.32 -24.13 -3.92
C LYS A 63 -8.67 -24.33 -5.31
N LYS A 64 -8.39 -23.26 -6.04
CA LYS A 64 -7.66 -23.31 -7.31
C LYS A 64 -6.17 -23.52 -7.09
N TYR A 65 -5.62 -23.01 -5.98
CA TYR A 65 -4.24 -23.17 -5.60
C TYR A 65 -4.13 -23.98 -4.32
N ARG A 66 -3.10 -24.84 -4.25
CA ARG A 66 -2.70 -25.50 -3.01
C ARG A 66 -1.96 -24.50 -2.13
N HIS A 67 -2.32 -24.42 -0.85
CA HIS A 67 -1.70 -23.51 0.10
C HIS A 67 -0.86 -24.29 1.10
N ILE A 68 0.41 -23.92 1.22
CA ILE A 68 1.34 -24.45 2.21
C ILE A 68 1.75 -23.29 3.10
N LYS A 69 1.55 -23.40 4.42
CA LYS A 69 1.94 -22.39 5.40
C LYS A 69 3.17 -22.87 6.16
N ILE A 70 4.20 -22.01 6.20
CA ILE A 70 5.38 -22.19 7.02
C ILE A 70 5.23 -21.31 8.24
N PHE A 71 4.91 -21.89 9.40
CA PHE A 71 4.65 -21.14 10.63
C PHE A 71 5.90 -20.87 11.45
N LYS A 72 6.88 -21.74 11.37
CA LYS A 72 8.14 -21.59 12.12
C LYS A 72 9.05 -20.58 11.44
N ARG A 73 9.49 -19.59 12.19
CA ARG A 73 10.58 -18.71 11.80
C ARG A 73 11.91 -19.40 12.05
N PHE A 74 12.92 -18.99 11.32
CA PHE A 74 14.30 -19.37 11.61
C PHE A 74 14.61 -18.96 13.06
N ASP A 75 15.23 -19.86 13.84
CA ASP A 75 15.56 -19.69 15.27
C ASP A 75 14.35 -19.42 16.21
N ASP A 76 13.13 -19.78 15.83
CA ASP A 76 11.92 -19.63 16.64
C ASP A 76 11.71 -18.20 17.20
N TYR A 77 12.24 -17.16 16.56
CA TYR A 77 12.07 -15.78 17.00
C TYR A 77 10.56 -15.38 17.00
N PRO A 78 10.07 -14.83 18.13
CA PRO A 78 8.67 -14.40 18.21
C PRO A 78 8.38 -13.24 17.27
N LEU A 79 7.14 -13.18 16.79
CA LEU A 79 6.68 -12.02 16.04
C LEU A 79 6.70 -10.76 16.93
N PRO A 80 7.05 -9.59 16.38
CA PRO A 80 6.98 -8.35 17.12
C PRO A 80 5.54 -8.07 17.59
N LYS A 81 5.40 -7.54 18.80
CA LYS A 81 4.10 -7.12 19.32
C LYS A 81 3.61 -5.92 18.51
N SER A 82 2.45 -6.06 17.87
CA SER A 82 1.81 -4.97 17.12
C SER A 82 0.72 -4.32 17.96
N LYS A 83 0.59 -2.98 17.85
CA LYS A 83 -0.47 -2.21 18.49
C LYS A 83 -1.11 -1.27 17.47
N ILE A 84 -2.43 -1.35 17.33
CA ILE A 84 -3.19 -0.44 16.47
C ILE A 84 -3.71 0.71 17.32
N ILE A 85 -3.39 1.94 16.91
CA ILE A 85 -3.85 3.16 17.59
C ILE A 85 -4.96 3.81 16.76
N ASN A 86 -6.16 3.89 17.31
CA ASN A 86 -7.28 4.56 16.66
C ASN A 86 -7.17 6.08 16.84
N LEU A 87 -6.82 6.80 15.79
CA LEU A 87 -6.64 8.25 15.80
C LEU A 87 -7.94 9.04 16.00
N ASN A 88 -9.10 8.44 15.77
CA ASN A 88 -10.39 9.10 16.01
C ASN A 88 -10.74 9.17 17.51
N LEU A 89 -10.24 8.23 18.29
CA LEU A 89 -10.45 8.18 19.74
C LEU A 89 -9.39 8.98 20.53
N ASN A 90 -8.23 9.16 19.94
CA ASN A 90 -7.09 9.83 20.58
C ASN A 90 -6.93 11.25 20.02
N LYS A 91 -7.22 12.27 20.83
CA LYS A 91 -6.97 13.67 20.45
C LYS A 91 -5.48 13.86 20.16
N ILE A 92 -5.17 14.15 18.90
CA ILE A 92 -3.79 14.38 18.44
C ILE A 92 -3.42 15.82 18.85
N LYS A 93 -2.58 16.00 19.86
CA LYS A 93 -2.00 17.32 20.20
C LYS A 93 -0.99 17.77 19.16
N ASN A 94 -0.16 16.86 18.67
CA ASN A 94 0.77 17.09 17.56
C ASN A 94 0.13 16.67 16.24
N LYS A 95 0.20 17.53 15.23
CA LYS A 95 -0.57 17.42 13.95
C LYS A 95 -0.47 16.08 13.20
N TYR A 96 0.43 15.18 13.55
CA TYR A 96 0.73 13.99 12.73
C TYR A 96 0.94 12.69 13.49
N ILE A 97 1.24 12.73 14.79
CA ILE A 97 1.59 11.55 15.59
C ILE A 97 0.68 11.50 16.82
N ALA A 98 0.10 10.34 17.11
CA ALA A 98 -0.71 10.14 18.31
C ALA A 98 0.15 10.32 19.57
N ASN A 99 -0.43 10.92 20.62
CA ASN A 99 0.27 11.12 21.90
C ASN A 99 0.79 9.79 22.46
N GLU A 100 -0.02 8.74 22.39
CA GLU A 100 0.37 7.40 22.82
C GLU A 100 1.62 6.87 22.09
N THR A 101 1.77 7.18 20.79
CA THR A 101 3.00 6.85 20.04
C THR A 101 4.18 7.62 20.58
N VAL A 102 4.01 8.92 20.88
CA VAL A 102 5.08 9.76 21.44
C VAL A 102 5.54 9.22 22.80
N ASP A 103 4.60 8.83 23.65
CA ASP A 103 4.90 8.31 25.00
C ASP A 103 5.64 6.96 24.92
N LEU A 104 5.23 6.07 23.99
CA LEU A 104 5.94 4.82 23.72
C LEU A 104 7.37 5.08 23.23
N VAL A 105 7.54 6.01 22.28
CA VAL A 105 8.86 6.38 21.76
C VAL A 105 9.78 6.86 22.87
N LYS A 106 9.31 7.77 23.71
CA LYS A 106 10.10 8.26 24.86
C LYS A 106 10.54 7.12 25.77
N LYS A 107 9.61 6.23 26.13
CA LYS A 107 9.89 5.06 26.96
C LYS A 107 11.00 4.16 26.41
N TYR A 108 11.03 3.94 25.07
CA TYR A 108 12.07 3.11 24.45
C TYR A 108 13.40 3.86 24.35
N LEU A 109 13.37 5.16 24.02
CA LEU A 109 14.58 5.99 23.99
C LEU A 109 15.23 6.11 25.37
N GLU A 110 14.45 6.24 26.46
CA GLU A 110 14.95 6.26 27.85
C GLU A 110 15.65 4.95 28.25
N LYS A 111 15.31 3.83 27.60
CA LYS A 111 15.98 2.54 27.78
C LYS A 111 17.24 2.38 26.94
N GLY A 112 17.58 3.35 26.09
CA GLY A 112 18.68 3.27 25.13
C GLY A 112 18.33 2.52 23.84
N ASP A 113 17.05 2.16 23.63
CA ASP A 113 16.59 1.48 22.42
C ASP A 113 16.50 2.45 21.23
N GLN A 114 16.62 1.93 20.02
CA GLN A 114 16.43 2.70 18.79
C GLN A 114 14.97 2.64 18.34
N VAL A 115 14.47 3.73 17.76
CA VAL A 115 13.11 3.82 17.24
C VAL A 115 13.13 4.20 15.77
N LEU A 116 12.47 3.39 14.93
CA LEU A 116 12.29 3.67 13.50
C LEU A 116 10.86 4.15 13.24
N PHE A 117 10.73 5.34 12.64
CA PHE A 117 9.46 5.81 12.09
C PHE A 117 9.40 5.51 10.60
N PHE A 118 8.41 4.71 10.21
CA PHE A 118 8.11 4.48 8.80
C PHE A 118 6.82 5.21 8.42
N ILE A 119 6.95 6.24 7.58
CA ILE A 119 5.82 7.01 7.07
C ILE A 119 5.64 6.67 5.59
N ASN A 120 4.69 5.81 5.28
CA ASN A 120 4.39 5.43 3.91
C ASN A 120 3.57 6.53 3.19
N ARG A 121 4.19 7.71 3.05
CA ARG A 121 3.56 8.87 2.44
C ARG A 121 4.54 9.69 1.61
N ARG A 122 4.25 9.87 0.34
CA ARG A 122 4.96 10.81 -0.53
C ARG A 122 4.24 12.17 -0.53
N GLY A 123 5.02 13.25 -0.46
CA GLY A 123 4.54 14.62 -0.54
C GLY A 123 3.83 15.15 0.71
N TYR A 124 3.46 16.45 0.69
CA TYR A 124 2.90 17.16 1.85
C TYR A 124 1.45 16.75 2.15
N ALA A 125 0.59 16.70 1.13
CA ALA A 125 -0.80 16.29 1.28
C ALA A 125 -1.34 15.69 -0.02
N PRO A 126 -1.56 14.36 -0.09
CA PRO A 126 -2.03 13.69 -1.31
C PRO A 126 -3.46 14.08 -1.69
N TYR A 127 -4.24 14.62 -0.76
CA TYR A 127 -5.59 15.13 -1.00
C TYR A 127 -5.99 16.14 0.08
N LEU A 128 -7.00 16.95 -0.26
CA LEU A 128 -7.67 17.85 0.66
C LEU A 128 -8.92 17.19 1.19
N ILE A 129 -9.09 17.25 2.52
CA ILE A 129 -10.28 16.71 3.19
C ILE A 129 -10.93 17.78 4.05
N CYS A 130 -12.23 17.89 4.00
CA CYS A 130 -12.97 18.72 4.93
C CYS A 130 -12.95 18.09 6.32
N LYS A 131 -12.53 18.84 7.33
CA LYS A 131 -12.45 18.34 8.71
C LYS A 131 -13.80 18.03 9.32
N LYS A 132 -14.86 18.67 8.85
CA LYS A 132 -16.21 18.54 9.39
C LYS A 132 -16.98 17.38 8.75
N CYS A 133 -17.04 17.31 7.43
CA CYS A 133 -17.84 16.31 6.71
C CYS A 133 -17.04 15.22 6.00
N GLY A 134 -15.71 15.28 6.01
CA GLY A 134 -14.88 14.27 5.33
C GLY A 134 -14.81 14.41 3.81
N PHE A 135 -15.43 15.44 3.22
CA PHE A 135 -15.41 15.65 1.76
C PHE A 135 -13.99 15.76 1.23
N LYS A 136 -13.69 15.01 0.16
CA LYS A 136 -12.42 15.04 -0.55
C LYS A 136 -12.60 15.73 -1.90
N HIS A 137 -11.68 16.64 -2.23
CA HIS A 137 -11.70 17.31 -3.52
C HIS A 137 -11.27 16.36 -4.64
N ILE A 138 -12.19 16.12 -5.58
CA ILE A 138 -11.99 15.24 -6.75
C ILE A 138 -11.72 16.11 -7.98
N CYS A 139 -10.87 15.62 -8.89
CA CYS A 139 -10.64 16.22 -10.17
C CYS A 139 -11.87 16.08 -11.08
N PRO A 140 -12.38 17.17 -11.70
CA PRO A 140 -13.54 17.07 -12.57
C PRO A 140 -13.27 16.31 -13.88
N ASN A 141 -11.99 16.20 -14.30
CA ASN A 141 -11.63 15.61 -15.58
C ASN A 141 -11.37 14.11 -15.51
N CYS A 142 -10.85 13.59 -14.36
CA CYS A 142 -10.41 12.20 -14.27
C CYS A 142 -10.79 11.51 -12.95
N SER A 143 -11.62 12.15 -12.12
CA SER A 143 -12.15 11.59 -10.86
C SER A 143 -11.10 11.21 -9.80
N LEU A 144 -9.82 11.51 -10.00
CA LEU A 144 -8.77 11.32 -9.02
C LEU A 144 -8.78 12.44 -7.97
N TYR A 145 -8.21 12.17 -6.80
CA TYR A 145 -8.11 13.18 -5.76
C TYR A 145 -7.09 14.27 -6.13
N LEU A 146 -7.45 15.53 -5.85
CA LEU A 146 -6.56 16.67 -6.03
C LEU A 146 -5.54 16.75 -4.91
N THR A 147 -4.26 16.88 -5.27
CA THR A 147 -3.15 17.06 -4.33
C THR A 147 -2.94 18.53 -4.02
N PHE A 148 -2.75 18.86 -2.73
CA PHE A 148 -2.49 20.24 -2.33
C PHE A 148 -1.01 20.61 -2.41
N HIS A 149 -0.70 21.62 -3.17
CA HIS A 149 0.61 22.25 -3.27
C HIS A 149 0.67 23.52 -2.44
N LYS A 150 1.26 23.42 -1.24
CA LYS A 150 1.31 24.54 -0.26
C LYS A 150 1.97 25.80 -0.82
N ILE A 151 3.09 25.65 -1.54
CA ILE A 151 3.85 26.78 -2.10
C ILE A 151 3.04 27.54 -3.16
N ARG A 152 2.30 26.81 -4.00
CA ARG A 152 1.47 27.41 -5.06
C ARG A 152 0.05 27.76 -4.58
N ASN A 153 -0.33 27.36 -3.37
CA ASN A 153 -1.69 27.47 -2.82
C ASN A 153 -2.78 26.99 -3.78
N LYS A 154 -2.50 25.88 -4.48
CA LYS A 154 -3.39 25.27 -5.47
C LYS A 154 -3.57 23.80 -5.21
N ALA A 155 -4.73 23.27 -5.60
CA ALA A 155 -4.99 21.85 -5.74
C ALA A 155 -4.74 21.43 -7.18
N ILE A 156 -3.86 20.42 -7.39
CA ILE A 156 -3.42 19.96 -8.70
C ILE A 156 -3.73 18.48 -8.84
N CYS A 157 -4.24 18.09 -9.99
CA CYS A 157 -4.35 16.69 -10.37
C CYS A 157 -3.04 16.23 -11.03
N HIS A 158 -2.36 15.26 -10.46
CA HIS A 158 -1.11 14.73 -11.02
C HIS A 158 -1.31 13.83 -12.24
N HIS A 159 -2.53 13.50 -12.59
CA HIS A 159 -2.83 12.71 -13.78
C HIS A 159 -3.07 13.57 -15.02
N CYS A 160 -3.98 14.56 -14.93
CA CYS A 160 -4.37 15.38 -16.05
C CYS A 160 -3.91 16.85 -15.95
N SER A 161 -3.11 17.18 -14.94
CA SER A 161 -2.59 18.53 -14.67
C SER A 161 -3.65 19.60 -14.43
N PHE A 162 -4.90 19.21 -14.18
CA PHE A 162 -5.94 20.16 -13.80
C PHE A 162 -5.57 20.89 -12.52
N GLU A 163 -5.67 22.23 -12.53
CA GLU A 163 -5.37 23.08 -11.37
C GLU A 163 -6.62 23.83 -10.91
N LYS A 164 -6.76 23.95 -9.59
CA LYS A 164 -7.82 24.73 -8.97
C LYS A 164 -7.28 25.50 -7.75
N LYS A 165 -7.66 26.78 -7.61
CA LYS A 165 -7.49 27.52 -6.36
C LYS A 165 -8.31 26.89 -5.26
N ILE A 166 -7.75 26.83 -4.06
CA ILE A 166 -8.45 26.29 -2.90
C ILE A 166 -9.36 27.36 -2.33
N GLU A 167 -10.64 27.03 -2.27
CA GLU A 167 -11.61 27.80 -1.49
C GLU A 167 -11.59 27.28 -0.06
N VAL A 168 -11.57 28.18 0.90
CA VAL A 168 -11.54 27.84 2.34
C VAL A 168 -12.85 27.20 2.80
N LYS A 169 -13.93 27.31 1.99
CA LYS A 169 -15.27 26.80 2.30
C LYS A 169 -15.53 25.44 1.64
N CYS A 170 -16.15 24.53 2.38
CA CYS A 170 -16.62 23.25 1.86
C CYS A 170 -17.78 23.48 0.86
N LYS A 171 -17.77 22.76 -0.27
CA LYS A 171 -18.79 22.92 -1.33
C LYS A 171 -20.02 22.04 -1.16
N LEU A 172 -19.98 21.03 -0.28
CA LEU A 172 -21.08 20.05 -0.18
C LEU A 172 -22.31 20.54 0.58
N GLU A 173 -22.14 21.43 1.55
CA GLU A 173 -23.26 21.91 2.36
C GLU A 173 -23.11 23.41 2.66
N LYS A 174 -24.24 24.12 2.57
CA LYS A 174 -24.30 25.54 2.94
C LYS A 174 -23.90 25.81 4.40
N ASN A 175 -23.92 24.76 5.26
CA ASN A 175 -23.63 24.83 6.70
C ASN A 175 -22.37 24.04 7.11
N CYS A 176 -21.60 23.57 6.20
CA CYS A 176 -20.32 22.93 6.50
C CYS A 176 -19.21 23.96 6.68
#